data_ed9805b7bafa0b5ec0e01bf4451cfdf8
#
_entry.id   ed9805b7bafa0b5ec0e01bf4451cfdf8
#
_cell.length_a   1.000
_cell.length_b   1.000
_cell.length_c   1.000
_cell.angle_alpha   90.00
_cell.angle_beta   90.00
_cell.angle_gamma   90.00
#
_symmetry.space_group_name_H-M   'P 1'
#
loop_
_entity.id
_entity.type
_entity.pdbx_description
1 polymer ?
#
loop_
_entity_poly.entity_id
_entity_poly.type
_entity_poly.pdbx_seq_one_letter_code
_entity_poly.pdbx_strand_id
1 'polypeptide(L)'
;VYPRGHIGSIGLAFEVGARAKGLTESQFGLASTDFRWNLSGTYQQVIPTYYSVDPGEPDSRKEFLNEYFPTMEKLASAIFLKGYQWPFDAGKTRNYGSSLIDLLVYNETRKKGREVYLDYTKNPSASFGLDEFTPDLLSGEAREYLENSDALYGKPIDRLKTMNPQALELYRQNGIDLTEEPLKIVVCAQHSNGGLDSNIWWESNIKHLFPVGEVNGSHGVSRPGGSALNAGQVGGL
;
A
#
# COMPACT_ATOMS: atom_id res chain seq x y z
N VAL A 1 -4.51 7.85 13.44
CA VAL A 1 -5.19 6.67 13.96
C VAL A 1 -4.40 6.04 15.08
N TYR A 2 -3.08 6.16 15.08
CA TYR A 2 -2.23 5.61 16.13
C TYR A 2 -1.36 6.65 16.82
N PRO A 3 -1.80 7.92 17.01
CA PRO A 3 -0.95 8.97 17.58
C PRO A 3 -0.60 8.74 19.06
N ARG A 4 -1.26 7.76 19.69
CA ARG A 4 -1.05 7.39 21.09
C ARG A 4 -0.57 5.96 21.27
N GLY A 5 -0.11 5.32 20.20
CA GLY A 5 0.51 4.01 20.29
C GLY A 5 1.83 4.08 21.07
N HIS A 6 2.08 3.08 21.89
CA HIS A 6 3.37 2.95 22.57
C HIS A 6 4.42 2.50 21.55
N ILE A 7 5.47 3.30 21.40
CA ILE A 7 6.64 2.98 20.61
C ILE A 7 7.79 2.67 21.58
N GLY A 8 8.62 1.67 21.23
CA GLY A 8 9.82 1.35 22.00
C GLY A 8 9.63 0.37 23.13
N SER A 9 8.42 -0.16 23.39
CA SER A 9 8.21 -1.18 24.43
C SER A 9 9.06 -2.44 24.23
N ILE A 10 9.32 -2.82 22.97
CA ILE A 10 10.24 -3.92 22.63
C ILE A 10 11.67 -3.66 23.14
N GLY A 11 12.08 -2.39 23.23
CA GLY A 11 13.37 -2.00 23.77
C GLY A 11 13.58 -2.42 25.22
N LEU A 12 12.54 -2.36 26.05
CA LEU A 12 12.58 -2.80 27.43
C LEU A 12 12.92 -4.30 27.55
N ALA A 13 12.38 -5.11 26.63
CA ALA A 13 12.69 -6.52 26.57
C ALA A 13 14.14 -6.77 26.16
N PHE A 14 14.68 -5.97 25.23
CA PHE A 14 16.09 -6.07 24.83
C PHE A 14 17.05 -5.63 25.95
N GLU A 15 16.70 -4.62 26.72
CA GLU A 15 17.51 -4.17 27.87
C GLU A 15 17.69 -5.26 28.93
N VAL A 16 16.70 -6.14 29.10
CA VAL A 16 16.81 -7.30 30.02
C VAL A 16 17.33 -8.56 29.34
N GLY A 17 17.81 -8.47 28.11
CA GLY A 17 18.48 -9.55 27.41
C GLY A 17 17.56 -10.49 26.62
N ALA A 18 16.34 -10.06 26.26
CA ALA A 18 15.49 -10.82 25.35
C ALA A 18 16.14 -10.90 23.96
N ARG A 19 16.03 -12.06 23.30
CA ARG A 19 16.56 -12.28 21.96
C ARG A 19 15.60 -11.75 20.89
N ALA A 20 16.19 -11.32 19.80
CA ALA A 20 15.46 -10.89 18.61
C ALA A 20 15.48 -11.95 17.51
N LYS A 21 14.48 -11.92 16.63
CA LYS A 21 14.37 -12.75 15.44
C LYS A 21 13.86 -11.94 14.26
N GLY A 22 14.49 -12.12 13.12
CA GLY A 22 14.02 -11.53 11.85
C GLY A 22 13.96 -10.01 11.80
N LEU A 23 14.77 -9.26 12.54
CA LEU A 23 14.72 -7.79 12.63
C LEU A 23 14.99 -7.09 11.29
N THR A 24 15.58 -7.77 10.32
CA THR A 24 15.81 -7.23 8.98
C THR A 24 14.58 -7.33 8.09
N GLU A 25 13.59 -8.10 8.50
CA GLU A 25 12.38 -8.34 7.72
C GLU A 25 11.36 -7.23 7.96
N SER A 26 11.00 -6.51 6.89
CA SER A 26 10.06 -5.41 6.94
C SER A 26 9.11 -5.47 5.76
N GLN A 27 7.87 -5.06 5.99
CA GLN A 27 6.89 -4.83 4.94
C GLN A 27 6.88 -3.36 4.53
N PHE A 28 6.85 -3.12 3.23
CA PHE A 28 6.72 -1.80 2.63
C PHE A 28 5.44 -1.75 1.82
N GLY A 29 4.85 -0.57 1.68
CA GLY A 29 3.69 -0.36 0.85
C GLY A 29 3.45 1.12 0.59
N LEU A 30 2.53 1.41 -0.33
CA LEU A 30 2.18 2.78 -0.67
C LEU A 30 1.36 3.43 0.45
N ALA A 31 1.68 4.67 0.74
CA ALA A 31 0.96 5.47 1.71
C ALA A 31 0.97 6.94 1.33
N SER A 32 -0.06 7.66 1.76
CA SER A 32 -0.10 9.13 1.72
C SER A 32 0.83 9.76 2.75
N THR A 33 1.24 11.01 2.51
CA THR A 33 2.24 11.71 3.32
C THR A 33 1.64 12.77 4.24
N ASP A 34 0.82 13.67 3.75
CA ASP A 34 0.31 14.81 4.51
C ASP A 34 -0.64 14.37 5.63
N PHE A 35 -1.46 13.39 5.33
CA PHE A 35 -2.13 12.54 6.30
C PHE A 35 -1.63 11.11 6.08
N ARG A 36 -0.89 10.57 7.04
CA ARG A 36 -0.27 9.25 6.91
C ARG A 36 -1.31 8.13 6.97
N TRP A 37 -1.64 7.57 5.81
CA TRP A 37 -2.59 6.49 5.67
C TRP A 37 -2.13 5.45 4.64
N ASN A 38 -2.49 4.19 4.85
CA ASN A 38 -2.19 3.10 3.91
C ASN A 38 -3.11 3.17 2.70
N LEU A 39 -2.52 3.11 1.53
CA LEU A 39 -3.27 3.16 0.26
C LEU A 39 -3.52 1.75 -0.27
N SER A 40 -4.34 0.99 0.45
CA SER A 40 -4.83 -0.34 0.08
C SER A 40 -6.33 -0.31 -0.23
N GLY A 41 -6.90 -1.45 -0.63
CA GLY A 41 -8.32 -1.58 -0.92
C GLY A 41 -8.81 -0.64 -2.00
N THR A 42 -9.94 -0.02 -1.75
CA THR A 42 -10.62 0.84 -2.73
C THR A 42 -9.79 2.02 -3.21
N TYR A 43 -8.82 2.53 -2.43
CA TYR A 43 -7.93 3.59 -2.90
C TYR A 43 -7.16 3.24 -4.17
N GLN A 44 -6.89 1.95 -4.40
CA GLN A 44 -6.21 1.46 -5.60
C GLN A 44 -7.19 0.82 -6.59
N GLN A 45 -8.20 0.10 -6.07
CA GLN A 45 -9.15 -0.64 -6.90
C GLN A 45 -9.99 0.26 -7.83
N VAL A 46 -10.10 1.55 -7.50
CA VAL A 46 -10.74 2.53 -8.37
C VAL A 46 -9.82 3.03 -9.51
N ILE A 47 -8.61 2.49 -9.64
CA ILE A 47 -7.65 2.76 -10.71
C ILE A 47 -7.35 4.26 -10.84
N PRO A 48 -6.75 4.91 -9.81
CA PRO A 48 -6.33 6.30 -9.89
C PRO A 48 -5.15 6.49 -10.85
N THR A 49 -4.98 7.69 -11.38
CA THR A 49 -3.83 8.05 -12.19
C THR A 49 -2.61 8.30 -11.31
N TYR A 50 -1.51 7.62 -11.60
CA TYR A 50 -0.22 7.84 -10.97
C TYR A 50 0.61 8.82 -11.80
N TYR A 51 1.09 9.87 -11.19
CA TYR A 51 2.02 10.77 -11.86
C TYR A 51 3.10 11.31 -10.91
N SER A 52 4.20 11.77 -11.47
CA SER A 52 5.26 12.46 -10.74
C SER A 52 5.49 13.87 -11.29
N VAL A 53 6.02 14.75 -10.43
CA VAL A 53 6.48 16.12 -10.80
C VAL A 53 7.84 16.38 -10.16
N ASP A 54 8.61 17.26 -10.76
CA ASP A 54 9.79 17.82 -10.12
C ASP A 54 9.35 18.81 -9.03
N PRO A 55 10.01 18.82 -7.86
CA PRO A 55 9.60 19.69 -6.75
C PRO A 55 9.56 21.17 -7.18
N GLY A 56 8.39 21.80 -7.02
CA GLY A 56 8.17 23.17 -7.40
C GLY A 56 7.89 23.41 -8.91
N GLU A 57 7.83 22.37 -9.73
CA GLU A 57 7.59 22.44 -11.17
C GLU A 57 6.36 21.63 -11.58
N PRO A 58 5.13 22.13 -11.34
CA PRO A 58 3.91 21.37 -11.64
C PRO A 58 3.74 20.99 -13.10
N ASP A 59 4.32 21.79 -14.02
CA ASP A 59 4.28 21.54 -15.47
C ASP A 59 5.17 20.37 -15.91
N SER A 60 6.05 19.86 -15.02
CA SER A 60 6.89 18.69 -15.24
C SER A 60 6.12 17.37 -15.06
N ARG A 61 4.79 17.42 -14.96
CA ARG A 61 3.90 16.27 -14.76
C ARG A 61 4.16 15.14 -15.76
N LYS A 62 4.33 13.93 -15.23
CA LYS A 62 4.59 12.72 -16.00
C LYS A 62 3.85 11.52 -15.39
N GLU A 63 3.02 10.88 -16.18
CA GLU A 63 2.42 9.58 -15.83
C GLU A 63 3.47 8.47 -16.03
N PHE A 64 4.37 8.35 -15.08
CA PHE A 64 5.61 7.57 -15.20
C PHE A 64 5.39 6.05 -15.32
N LEU A 65 4.27 5.52 -14.84
CA LEU A 65 3.96 4.10 -14.96
C LEU A 65 3.79 3.68 -16.42
N ASN A 66 3.26 4.56 -17.26
CA ASN A 66 2.96 4.30 -18.67
C ASN A 66 4.18 3.88 -19.49
N GLU A 67 5.39 4.27 -19.07
CA GLU A 67 6.65 3.84 -19.73
C GLU A 67 6.96 2.36 -19.52
N TYR A 68 6.41 1.73 -18.49
CA TYR A 68 6.84 0.41 -18.02
C TYR A 68 5.83 -0.69 -18.29
N PHE A 69 4.61 -0.33 -18.66
CA PHE A 69 3.56 -1.32 -18.93
C PHE A 69 3.31 -1.46 -20.43
N PRO A 70 3.06 -2.67 -20.93
CA PRO A 70 2.91 -2.91 -22.37
C PRO A 70 1.56 -2.49 -22.93
N THR A 71 0.52 -2.45 -22.10
CA THR A 71 -0.85 -2.07 -22.47
C THR A 71 -1.53 -1.35 -21.31
N MET A 72 -2.53 -0.53 -21.62
CA MET A 72 -3.37 0.12 -20.59
C MET A 72 -4.12 -0.90 -19.74
N GLU A 73 -4.56 -2.01 -20.31
CA GLU A 73 -5.19 -3.11 -19.55
C GLU A 73 -4.26 -3.65 -18.46
N LYS A 74 -2.99 -3.91 -18.80
CA LYS A 74 -2.00 -4.41 -17.84
C LYS A 74 -1.69 -3.39 -16.74
N LEU A 75 -1.56 -2.13 -17.11
CA LEU A 75 -1.37 -1.04 -16.15
C LEU A 75 -2.56 -0.93 -15.20
N ALA A 76 -3.76 -0.83 -15.72
CA ALA A 76 -4.98 -0.68 -14.93
C ALA A 76 -5.22 -1.90 -14.01
N SER A 77 -4.98 -3.11 -14.52
CA SER A 77 -5.06 -4.34 -13.73
C SER A 77 -4.03 -4.36 -12.60
N ALA A 78 -2.79 -3.94 -12.84
CA ALA A 78 -1.77 -3.86 -11.79
C ALA A 78 -2.12 -2.84 -10.70
N ILE A 79 -2.66 -1.68 -11.08
CA ILE A 79 -3.15 -0.67 -10.13
C ILE A 79 -4.31 -1.24 -9.30
N PHE A 80 -5.30 -1.87 -9.94
CA PHE A 80 -6.41 -2.51 -9.26
C PHE A 80 -5.92 -3.56 -8.25
N LEU A 81 -5.06 -4.48 -8.69
CA LEU A 81 -4.49 -5.53 -7.87
C LEU A 81 -3.70 -4.99 -6.67
N LYS A 82 -3.12 -3.79 -6.78
CA LYS A 82 -2.43 -3.13 -5.68
C LYS A 82 -3.35 -2.89 -4.47
N GLY A 83 -4.66 -2.86 -4.67
CA GLY A 83 -5.63 -2.70 -3.59
C GLY A 83 -5.54 -3.79 -2.52
N TYR A 84 -5.49 -5.05 -2.90
CA TYR A 84 -5.40 -6.18 -1.97
C TYR A 84 -4.03 -6.87 -1.95
N GLN A 85 -3.20 -6.64 -2.97
CA GLN A 85 -1.80 -7.04 -2.97
C GLN A 85 -0.89 -5.90 -2.48
N TRP A 86 -1.38 -5.12 -1.54
CA TRP A 86 -0.84 -3.84 -1.15
C TRP A 86 0.60 -3.85 -0.60
N PRO A 87 1.04 -4.71 0.33
CA PRO A 87 2.44 -4.75 0.71
C PRO A 87 3.30 -5.22 -0.46
N PHE A 88 4.50 -4.68 -0.55
CA PHE A 88 5.48 -5.11 -1.55
C PHE A 88 5.78 -6.60 -1.41
N ASP A 89 5.73 -7.30 -2.52
CA ASP A 89 6.10 -8.71 -2.65
C ASP A 89 6.96 -8.87 -3.92
N ALA A 90 8.21 -9.28 -3.75
CA ALA A 90 9.14 -9.44 -4.87
C ALA A 90 8.62 -10.43 -5.93
N GLY A 91 7.85 -11.46 -5.54
CA GLY A 91 7.22 -12.40 -6.47
C GLY A 91 6.20 -11.75 -7.40
N LYS A 92 5.55 -10.67 -6.93
CA LYS A 92 4.53 -9.91 -7.67
C LYS A 92 5.10 -8.75 -8.51
N THR A 93 6.39 -8.71 -8.74
CA THR A 93 7.01 -7.78 -9.71
C THR A 93 7.06 -8.35 -11.12
N ARG A 94 6.99 -9.69 -11.25
CA ARG A 94 7.08 -10.37 -12.55
C ARG A 94 5.82 -10.18 -13.38
N ASN A 95 5.99 -10.21 -14.70
CA ASN A 95 4.89 -10.12 -15.68
C ASN A 95 4.00 -8.89 -15.44
N TYR A 96 4.61 -7.75 -15.11
CA TYR A 96 3.91 -6.49 -14.83
C TYR A 96 2.96 -6.58 -13.62
N GLY A 97 3.35 -7.33 -12.60
CA GLY A 97 2.56 -7.49 -11.38
C GLY A 97 2.51 -6.23 -10.52
N SER A 98 1.58 -6.19 -9.58
CA SER A 98 1.24 -5.00 -8.80
C SER A 98 2.39 -4.39 -8.00
N SER A 99 3.35 -5.21 -7.54
CA SER A 99 4.50 -4.71 -6.78
C SER A 99 5.59 -4.04 -7.63
N LEU A 100 5.48 -4.11 -8.97
CA LEU A 100 6.30 -3.26 -9.84
C LEU A 100 6.02 -1.77 -9.57
N ILE A 101 4.77 -1.42 -9.26
CA ILE A 101 4.37 -0.05 -8.92
C ILE A 101 5.15 0.48 -7.71
N ASP A 102 5.35 -0.31 -6.66
CA ASP A 102 6.14 0.11 -5.49
C ASP A 102 7.57 0.47 -5.88
N LEU A 103 8.20 -0.34 -6.73
CA LEU A 103 9.57 -0.10 -7.20
C LEU A 103 9.65 1.18 -8.05
N LEU A 104 8.64 1.43 -8.89
CA LEU A 104 8.59 2.62 -9.74
C LEU A 104 8.35 3.88 -8.90
N VAL A 105 7.43 3.84 -7.93
CA VAL A 105 7.22 4.94 -6.97
C VAL A 105 8.49 5.20 -6.14
N TYR A 106 9.16 4.15 -5.67
CA TYR A 106 10.45 4.30 -4.99
C TYR A 106 11.52 4.93 -5.87
N ASN A 107 11.60 4.53 -7.13
CA ASN A 107 12.54 5.08 -8.09
C ASN A 107 12.28 6.58 -8.35
N GLU A 108 11.02 6.98 -8.58
CA GLU A 108 10.65 8.39 -8.74
C GLU A 108 10.99 9.19 -7.48
N THR A 109 10.55 8.74 -6.31
CA THR A 109 10.67 9.52 -5.07
C THR A 109 12.08 9.54 -4.48
N ARG A 110 12.79 8.39 -4.46
CA ARG A 110 14.07 8.26 -3.74
C ARG A 110 15.30 8.38 -4.64
N LYS A 111 15.22 7.92 -5.88
CA LYS A 111 16.37 7.99 -6.79
C LYS A 111 16.35 9.24 -7.66
N LYS A 112 15.17 9.65 -8.13
CA LYS A 112 15.03 10.83 -8.99
C LYS A 112 14.69 12.11 -8.20
N GLY A 113 14.26 12.00 -6.96
CA GLY A 113 13.90 13.13 -6.11
C GLY A 113 12.58 13.81 -6.50
N ARG A 114 11.75 13.15 -7.31
CA ARG A 114 10.45 13.67 -7.75
C ARG A 114 9.39 13.44 -6.68
N GLU A 115 8.31 14.20 -6.73
CA GLU A 115 7.13 13.98 -5.92
C GLU A 115 6.13 13.13 -6.71
N VAL A 116 5.49 12.17 -6.04
CA VAL A 116 4.52 11.25 -6.66
C VAL A 116 3.14 11.46 -6.08
N TYR A 117 2.14 11.42 -6.95
CA TYR A 117 0.75 11.68 -6.60
C TYR A 117 -0.19 10.64 -7.20
N LEU A 118 -1.34 10.42 -6.52
CA LEU A 118 -2.54 9.78 -7.06
C LEU A 118 -3.57 10.86 -7.40
N ASP A 119 -4.03 10.85 -8.64
CA ASP A 119 -5.10 11.73 -9.11
C ASP A 119 -6.37 10.90 -9.29
N TYR A 120 -7.37 11.18 -8.46
CA TYR A 120 -8.67 10.51 -8.53
C TYR A 120 -9.63 11.20 -9.49
N THR A 121 -9.30 12.41 -9.96
CA THR A 121 -10.16 13.21 -10.84
C THR A 121 -10.03 12.85 -12.32
N LYS A 122 -9.04 12.03 -12.65
CA LYS A 122 -8.72 11.60 -14.03
C LYS A 122 -8.43 10.12 -14.09
N ASN A 123 -8.84 9.49 -15.18
CA ASN A 123 -8.37 8.16 -15.55
C ASN A 123 -6.94 8.23 -16.10
N PRO A 124 -6.17 7.13 -16.06
CA PRO A 124 -4.88 7.04 -16.74
C PRO A 124 -4.99 7.44 -18.21
N SER A 125 -4.08 8.29 -18.68
CA SER A 125 -4.12 8.85 -20.02
C SER A 125 -3.30 8.05 -21.03
N ALA A 126 -3.62 8.22 -22.31
CA ALA A 126 -2.82 7.70 -23.40
C ALA A 126 -1.46 8.42 -23.42
N SER A 127 -0.38 7.67 -23.22
CA SER A 127 0.99 8.16 -23.34
C SER A 127 1.95 6.98 -23.48
N PHE A 128 3.15 7.23 -23.99
CA PHE A 128 4.18 6.18 -24.19
C PHE A 128 3.69 4.98 -25.02
N GLY A 129 2.73 5.20 -25.93
CA GLY A 129 2.19 4.13 -26.78
C GLY A 129 1.05 3.33 -26.17
N LEU A 130 0.60 3.67 -24.96
CA LEU A 130 -0.61 3.11 -24.37
C LEU A 130 -1.85 3.81 -24.89
N ASP A 131 -2.94 3.06 -25.04
CA ASP A 131 -4.26 3.60 -25.32
C ASP A 131 -4.82 4.38 -24.11
N GLU A 132 -5.83 5.22 -24.34
CA GLU A 132 -6.57 5.85 -23.26
C GLU A 132 -7.36 4.81 -22.47
N PHE A 133 -7.38 4.99 -21.14
CA PHE A 133 -8.16 4.08 -20.28
C PHE A 133 -9.66 4.25 -20.53
N THR A 134 -10.31 3.14 -20.82
CA THR A 134 -11.76 2.98 -20.75
C THR A 134 -12.12 1.75 -19.92
N PRO A 135 -13.27 1.73 -19.23
CA PRO A 135 -13.70 0.56 -18.46
C PRO A 135 -13.77 -0.73 -19.28
N ASP A 136 -14.06 -0.63 -20.58
CA ASP A 136 -14.16 -1.79 -21.50
C ASP A 136 -12.81 -2.47 -21.76
N LEU A 137 -11.69 -1.80 -21.52
CA LEU A 137 -10.36 -2.39 -21.61
C LEU A 137 -10.06 -3.38 -20.47
N LEU A 138 -10.79 -3.28 -19.37
CA LEU A 138 -10.57 -4.17 -18.23
C LEU A 138 -11.06 -5.58 -18.56
N SER A 139 -10.29 -6.55 -18.11
CA SER A 139 -10.59 -7.96 -18.21
C SER A 139 -10.42 -8.68 -16.86
N GLY A 140 -10.86 -9.93 -16.79
CA GLY A 140 -10.65 -10.79 -15.64
C GLY A 140 -11.16 -10.18 -14.33
N GLU A 141 -10.38 -10.35 -13.27
CA GLU A 141 -10.77 -10.02 -11.90
C GLU A 141 -11.10 -8.53 -11.69
N ALA A 142 -10.35 -7.61 -12.30
CA ALA A 142 -10.58 -6.18 -12.16
C ALA A 142 -11.95 -5.77 -12.74
N ARG A 143 -12.31 -6.32 -13.90
CA ARG A 143 -13.61 -6.07 -14.53
C ARG A 143 -14.75 -6.62 -13.67
N GLU A 144 -14.67 -7.91 -13.33
CA GLU A 144 -15.71 -8.61 -12.54
C GLU A 144 -15.94 -7.90 -11.19
N TYR A 145 -14.87 -7.50 -10.52
CA TYR A 145 -14.99 -6.82 -9.23
C TYR A 145 -15.69 -5.46 -9.35
N LEU A 146 -15.32 -4.64 -10.35
CA LEU A 146 -15.93 -3.33 -10.55
C LEU A 146 -17.38 -3.44 -11.05
N GLU A 147 -17.70 -4.44 -11.88
CA GLU A 147 -19.09 -4.74 -12.28
C GLU A 147 -19.92 -5.12 -11.06
N ASN A 148 -19.46 -6.05 -10.25
CA ASN A 148 -20.18 -6.50 -9.04
C ASN A 148 -20.30 -5.42 -7.96
N SER A 149 -19.49 -4.37 -8.05
CA SER A 149 -19.52 -3.21 -7.16
C SER A 149 -20.30 -2.02 -7.73
N ASP A 150 -20.98 -2.18 -8.85
CA ASP A 150 -21.65 -1.11 -9.60
C ASP A 150 -20.75 0.10 -9.89
N ALA A 151 -19.45 -0.16 -10.12
CA ALA A 151 -18.41 0.86 -10.23
C ALA A 151 -17.62 0.81 -11.55
N LEU A 152 -18.08 0.06 -12.57
CA LEU A 152 -17.42 -0.02 -13.87
C LEU A 152 -17.80 1.17 -14.77
N TYR A 153 -17.55 2.40 -14.30
CA TYR A 153 -17.89 3.64 -15.03
C TYR A 153 -17.04 4.84 -14.57
N GLY A 154 -17.15 5.94 -15.29
CA GLY A 154 -16.69 7.27 -14.88
C GLY A 154 -15.21 7.38 -14.59
N LYS A 155 -14.89 8.22 -13.63
CA LYS A 155 -13.54 8.51 -13.14
C LYS A 155 -13.25 7.76 -11.84
N PRO A 156 -11.99 7.67 -11.40
CA PRO A 156 -11.64 7.06 -10.11
C PRO A 156 -12.43 7.62 -8.94
N ILE A 157 -12.65 8.91 -8.90
CA ILE A 157 -13.41 9.58 -7.84
C ILE A 157 -14.88 9.13 -7.81
N ASP A 158 -15.48 8.91 -8.98
CA ASP A 158 -16.88 8.46 -9.08
C ASP A 158 -17.00 7.02 -8.56
N ARG A 159 -16.06 6.17 -8.97
CA ARG A 159 -15.93 4.79 -8.47
C ARG A 159 -15.69 4.75 -6.97
N LEU A 160 -14.82 5.64 -6.44
CA LEU A 160 -14.54 5.71 -5.00
C LEU A 160 -15.77 6.15 -4.20
N LYS A 161 -16.55 7.11 -4.70
CA LYS A 161 -17.83 7.53 -4.09
C LYS A 161 -18.83 6.39 -3.99
N THR A 162 -18.89 5.56 -5.03
CA THR A 162 -19.80 4.40 -5.06
C THR A 162 -19.34 3.28 -4.14
N MET A 163 -18.08 2.90 -4.23
CA MET A 163 -17.55 1.74 -3.51
C MET A 163 -17.26 2.02 -2.03
N ASN A 164 -16.77 3.23 -1.71
CA ASN A 164 -16.35 3.56 -0.35
C ASN A 164 -16.38 5.06 -0.07
N PRO A 165 -17.57 5.65 0.15
CA PRO A 165 -17.69 7.08 0.47
C PRO A 165 -16.97 7.47 1.76
N GLN A 166 -16.81 6.54 2.70
CA GLN A 166 -16.08 6.78 3.96
C GLN A 166 -14.58 7.04 3.72
N ALA A 167 -14.01 6.49 2.65
CA ALA A 167 -12.63 6.74 2.25
C ALA A 167 -12.39 8.21 1.90
N LEU A 168 -13.37 8.88 1.28
CA LEU A 168 -13.32 10.31 0.98
C LEU A 168 -13.46 11.14 2.25
N GLU A 169 -14.42 10.77 3.09
CA GLU A 169 -14.67 11.48 4.34
C GLU A 169 -13.46 11.44 5.27
N LEU A 170 -12.76 10.30 5.33
CA LEU A 170 -11.52 10.17 6.09
C LEU A 170 -10.48 11.24 5.71
N TYR A 171 -10.23 11.44 4.42
CA TYR A 171 -9.28 12.44 3.94
C TYR A 171 -9.80 13.86 4.17
N ARG A 172 -11.08 14.12 3.94
CA ARG A 172 -11.71 15.43 4.17
C ARG A 172 -11.60 15.86 5.62
N GLN A 173 -11.82 14.96 6.58
CA GLN A 173 -11.63 15.21 8.01
C GLN A 173 -10.18 15.55 8.38
N ASN A 174 -9.23 15.21 7.53
CA ASN A 174 -7.81 15.52 7.68
C ASN A 174 -7.34 16.66 6.74
N GLY A 175 -8.27 17.44 6.19
CA GLY A 175 -7.98 18.64 5.40
C GLY A 175 -7.60 18.38 3.95
N ILE A 176 -7.87 17.19 3.41
CA ILE A 176 -7.55 16.80 2.03
C ILE A 176 -8.83 16.44 1.29
N ASP A 177 -9.15 17.15 0.21
CA ASP A 177 -10.31 16.83 -0.64
C ASP A 177 -9.89 16.12 -1.94
N LEU A 178 -10.01 14.80 -1.97
CA LEU A 178 -9.67 13.98 -3.13
C LEU A 178 -10.54 14.25 -4.37
N THR A 179 -11.61 15.05 -4.23
CA THR A 179 -12.42 15.49 -5.38
C THR A 179 -11.82 16.67 -6.12
N GLU A 180 -10.89 17.39 -5.50
CA GLU A 180 -10.32 18.64 -6.01
C GLU A 180 -8.80 18.57 -6.18
N GLU A 181 -8.11 17.84 -5.30
CA GLU A 181 -6.66 17.80 -5.25
C GLU A 181 -6.08 16.36 -5.31
N PRO A 182 -4.89 16.18 -5.90
CA PRO A 182 -4.21 14.91 -5.93
C PRO A 182 -3.58 14.58 -4.58
N LEU A 183 -3.49 13.29 -4.29
CA LEU A 183 -2.95 12.76 -3.05
C LEU A 183 -1.45 12.46 -3.17
N LYS A 184 -0.62 13.14 -2.41
CA LYS A 184 0.83 12.88 -2.36
C LYS A 184 1.13 11.55 -1.69
N ILE A 185 1.99 10.74 -2.33
CA ILE A 185 2.28 9.38 -1.88
C ILE A 185 3.76 9.05 -1.89
N VAL A 186 4.13 8.05 -1.09
CA VAL A 186 5.47 7.44 -1.10
C VAL A 186 5.39 5.96 -0.76
N VAL A 187 6.49 5.23 -0.99
CA VAL A 187 6.69 3.90 -0.38
C VAL A 187 7.13 4.10 1.07
N CYS A 188 6.36 3.56 1.99
CA CYS A 188 6.61 3.64 3.43
C CYS A 188 6.89 2.27 4.04
N ALA A 189 7.73 2.23 5.06
CA ALA A 189 7.78 1.10 5.97
C ALA A 189 6.43 0.98 6.68
N GLN A 190 5.88 -0.23 6.67
CA GLN A 190 4.53 -0.50 7.15
C GLN A 190 4.54 -1.27 8.44
N HIS A 191 5.32 -2.34 8.48
CA HIS A 191 5.38 -3.28 9.57
C HIS A 191 6.74 -3.95 9.58
N SER A 192 7.30 -4.19 10.78
CA SER A 192 8.40 -5.11 10.97
C SER A 192 7.84 -6.52 11.18
N ASN A 193 8.26 -7.46 10.34
CA ASN A 193 7.91 -8.87 10.51
C ASN A 193 8.79 -9.54 11.58
N GLY A 194 9.92 -8.92 11.91
CA GLY A 194 10.78 -9.31 13.02
C GLY A 194 10.29 -8.78 14.37
N GLY A 195 10.82 -9.33 15.42
CA GLY A 195 10.48 -8.95 16.79
C GLY A 195 11.27 -9.73 17.82
N LEU A 196 10.65 -9.99 18.95
CA LEU A 196 11.22 -10.84 19.98
C LEU A 196 11.18 -12.32 19.55
N ASP A 197 12.23 -13.06 19.87
CA ASP A 197 12.25 -14.51 19.65
C ASP A 197 11.46 -15.22 20.75
N SER A 198 10.73 -16.29 20.37
CA SER A 198 10.00 -17.13 21.30
C SER A 198 9.91 -18.57 20.83
N ASN A 199 9.61 -19.46 21.75
CA ASN A 199 9.28 -20.84 21.47
C ASN A 199 7.82 -20.99 20.99
N ILE A 200 7.35 -22.22 20.76
CA ILE A 200 5.98 -22.50 20.29
C ILE A 200 4.89 -22.14 21.32
N TRP A 201 5.25 -21.91 22.57
CA TRP A 201 4.36 -21.47 23.64
C TRP A 201 4.44 -19.96 23.88
N TRP A 202 4.98 -19.22 22.94
CA TRP A 202 5.18 -17.77 23.00
C TRP A 202 6.11 -17.28 24.11
N GLU A 203 6.79 -18.16 24.83
CA GLU A 203 7.75 -17.76 25.84
C GLU A 203 9.10 -17.42 25.19
N SER A 204 9.65 -16.26 25.54
CA SER A 204 10.97 -15.81 25.09
C SER A 204 12.10 -16.58 25.82
N ASN A 205 13.34 -16.20 25.56
CA ASN A 205 14.47 -16.70 26.35
C ASN A 205 14.50 -16.16 27.79
N ILE A 206 13.70 -15.14 28.09
CA ILE A 206 13.50 -14.63 29.45
C ILE A 206 12.26 -15.34 30.03
N LYS A 207 12.46 -16.03 31.15
CA LYS A 207 11.40 -16.77 31.80
C LYS A 207 10.22 -15.86 32.16
N HIS A 208 9.00 -16.29 31.84
CA HIS A 208 7.74 -15.56 32.06
C HIS A 208 7.59 -14.28 31.24
N LEU A 209 8.41 -14.06 30.20
CA LEU A 209 8.20 -13.02 29.21
C LEU A 209 7.62 -13.63 27.93
N PHE A 210 6.36 -13.30 27.63
CA PHE A 210 5.60 -13.83 26.50
C PHE A 210 5.36 -12.74 25.46
N PRO A 211 6.11 -12.66 24.35
CA PRO A 211 5.88 -11.71 23.27
C PRO A 211 4.71 -12.17 22.39
N VAL A 212 3.50 -11.78 22.78
CA VAL A 212 2.25 -12.16 22.10
C VAL A 212 1.91 -11.19 20.98
N GLY A 213 1.48 -11.70 19.83
CA GLY A 213 1.05 -10.90 18.69
C GLY A 213 2.20 -10.42 17.82
N GLU A 214 2.07 -9.23 17.24
CA GLU A 214 3.03 -8.69 16.26
C GLU A 214 4.42 -8.34 16.82
N VAL A 215 4.56 -8.26 18.14
CA VAL A 215 5.86 -8.06 18.78
C VAL A 215 6.74 -9.32 18.69
N ASN A 216 6.14 -10.46 18.40
CA ASN A 216 6.85 -11.72 18.14
C ASN A 216 7.41 -11.76 16.72
N GLY A 217 8.67 -12.09 16.56
CA GLY A 217 9.35 -12.19 15.27
C GLY A 217 9.00 -13.43 14.44
N SER A 218 7.78 -13.95 14.55
CA SER A 218 7.32 -15.19 13.90
C SER A 218 6.73 -15.03 12.51
N HIS A 219 6.54 -13.80 11.99
CA HIS A 219 5.86 -13.55 10.72
C HIS A 219 6.68 -13.85 9.47
N GLY A 220 8.00 -14.01 9.57
CA GLY A 220 8.87 -14.35 8.45
C GLY A 220 9.01 -13.22 7.43
N VAL A 221 9.42 -13.59 6.21
CA VAL A 221 9.69 -12.64 5.12
C VAL A 221 8.39 -12.14 4.46
N SER A 222 7.43 -13.04 4.25
CA SER A 222 6.16 -12.72 3.58
C SER A 222 5.01 -13.12 4.50
N ARG A 223 4.35 -12.13 5.04
CA ARG A 223 3.24 -12.32 5.98
C ARG A 223 1.91 -12.37 5.25
N PRO A 224 1.11 -13.45 5.37
CA PRO A 224 -0.25 -13.49 4.85
C PRO A 224 -1.15 -12.45 5.53
N GLY A 225 -2.16 -11.96 4.80
CA GLY A 225 -3.19 -11.10 5.36
C GLY A 225 -3.90 -11.75 6.55
N GLY A 226 -4.21 -10.97 7.58
CA GLY A 226 -4.88 -11.46 8.80
C GLY A 226 -3.96 -12.14 9.82
N SER A 227 -2.74 -12.52 9.46
CA SER A 227 -1.81 -13.22 10.37
C SER A 227 -1.48 -12.42 11.62
N ALA A 228 -1.44 -11.10 11.54
CA ALA A 228 -1.20 -10.20 12.67
C ALA A 228 -2.25 -10.38 13.80
N LEU A 229 -3.53 -10.29 13.41
CA LEU A 229 -4.63 -10.49 14.36
C LEU A 229 -4.68 -11.91 14.88
N ASN A 230 -4.48 -12.90 14.01
CA ASN A 230 -4.46 -14.31 14.40
C ASN A 230 -3.33 -14.60 15.41
N ALA A 231 -2.13 -14.06 15.18
CA ALA A 231 -1.01 -14.21 16.12
C ALA A 231 -1.34 -13.60 17.48
N GLY A 232 -2.02 -12.45 17.51
CA GLY A 232 -2.47 -11.83 18.77
C GLY A 232 -3.52 -12.66 19.50
N GLN A 233 -4.50 -13.20 18.79
CA GLN A 233 -5.57 -13.99 19.38
C GLN A 233 -5.10 -15.36 19.87
N VAL A 234 -4.35 -16.09 19.04
CA VAL A 234 -3.86 -17.43 19.41
C VAL A 234 -2.82 -17.37 20.52
N GLY A 235 -1.90 -16.39 20.47
CA GLY A 235 -0.88 -16.26 21.51
C GLY A 235 -1.38 -15.65 22.82
N GLY A 236 -2.57 -15.02 22.81
CA GLY A 236 -3.18 -14.42 24.00
C GLY A 236 -4.12 -15.35 24.78
N LEU A 237 -4.42 -16.54 24.24
CA LEU A 237 -5.21 -17.59 24.92
C LEU A 237 -4.34 -18.47 25.78
#